data_cd8da2ca3df2ccdaee929a1eacf0b475
#
_entry.id   cd8da2ca3df2ccdaee929a1eacf0b475
#
_cell.length_a   1.000
_cell.length_b   1.000
_cell.length_c   1.000
_cell.angle_alpha   90.00
_cell.angle_beta   90.00
_cell.angle_gamma   90.00
#
_symmetry.space_group_name_H-M   'P 1'
#
loop_
_entity.id
_entity.type
_entity.pdbx_description
1 polymer ?
#
loop_
_entity_poly.entity_id
_entity_poly.type
_entity_poly.pdbx_seq_one_letter_code
_entity_poly.pdbx_strand_id
1 'polypeptide(L)'
;MGGKLLEREARKYKIALSKYHEADFDKVAAEYGLGSQAELMAGVGFGKYSARQVLNKLEPGSTMALEPAADSNAGIVGNTLGQMSDAVKRVFFGRGSESLQVEGQDDLLVYRARCCNPIRGEEIIGYVTRGKGVAVHARSCPNVQNLLYESDRRIQVEWAPLPGDSGAEGAPKPQTYPVKLTVLCDDRAGMLKEFTAIISDEGTNIRSSSSEASDDGGAVVDFVVETIDLRHLNRLVDKLRRVHGVHDVQRVQKV
;
A
#
# COMPACT_ATOMS: atom_id res chain seq x y z
N MET A 1 -21.37 -15.06 4.41
CA MET A 1 -20.89 -13.67 4.30
C MET A 1 -20.36 -13.36 2.91
N GLY A 2 -19.60 -14.23 2.27
CA GLY A 2 -19.02 -14.02 0.94
C GLY A 2 -20.01 -13.77 -0.18
N GLY A 3 -21.15 -14.51 -0.21
CA GLY A 3 -22.21 -14.27 -1.19
C GLY A 3 -22.79 -12.86 -1.16
N LYS A 4 -23.00 -12.30 0.04
CA LYS A 4 -23.48 -10.91 0.19
C LYS A 4 -22.45 -9.86 -0.30
N LEU A 5 -21.15 -10.15 -0.17
CA LEU A 5 -20.09 -9.29 -0.70
C LEU A 5 -20.08 -9.35 -2.23
N LEU A 6 -20.24 -10.54 -2.79
CA LEU A 6 -20.31 -10.74 -4.24
C LEU A 6 -21.54 -10.07 -4.85
N GLU A 7 -22.71 -10.22 -4.23
CA GLU A 7 -23.95 -9.55 -4.65
C GLU A 7 -23.83 -8.03 -4.63
N ARG A 8 -23.25 -7.48 -3.56
CA ARG A 8 -23.03 -6.03 -3.44
C ARG A 8 -22.13 -5.51 -4.54
N GLU A 9 -21.07 -6.23 -4.85
CA GLU A 9 -20.13 -5.84 -5.89
C GLU A 9 -20.76 -6.02 -7.28
N ALA A 10 -21.49 -7.11 -7.55
CA ALA A 10 -22.20 -7.34 -8.79
C ALA A 10 -23.24 -6.25 -9.10
N ARG A 11 -23.95 -5.75 -8.09
CA ARG A 11 -24.89 -4.61 -8.24
C ARG A 11 -24.20 -3.34 -8.71
N LYS A 12 -22.99 -3.03 -8.23
CA LYS A 12 -22.24 -1.85 -8.69
C LYS A 12 -21.96 -1.89 -10.18
N TYR A 13 -21.67 -3.07 -10.70
CA TYR A 13 -21.34 -3.29 -12.12
C TYR A 13 -22.52 -3.74 -12.97
N LYS A 14 -23.74 -3.70 -12.41
CA LYS A 14 -24.99 -4.12 -13.09
C LYS A 14 -24.95 -5.56 -13.61
N ILE A 15 -24.19 -6.44 -12.94
CA ILE A 15 -24.10 -7.86 -13.27
C ILE A 15 -25.23 -8.60 -12.57
N ALA A 16 -26.07 -9.29 -13.32
CA ALA A 16 -27.14 -10.11 -12.77
C ALA A 16 -26.59 -11.50 -12.41
N LEU A 17 -26.31 -11.73 -11.13
CA LEU A 17 -25.81 -13.04 -10.63
C LEU A 17 -26.79 -14.20 -10.89
N SER A 18 -28.06 -13.90 -11.09
CA SER A 18 -29.08 -14.90 -11.45
C SER A 18 -28.90 -15.59 -12.79
N LYS A 19 -27.98 -15.08 -13.64
CA LYS A 19 -27.61 -15.69 -14.92
C LYS A 19 -26.64 -16.86 -14.76
N TYR A 20 -25.95 -16.96 -13.61
CA TYR A 20 -24.91 -17.94 -13.35
C TYR A 20 -25.43 -19.04 -12.47
N HIS A 21 -25.16 -20.28 -12.87
CA HIS A 21 -25.48 -21.48 -12.13
C HIS A 21 -24.31 -21.88 -11.21
N GLU A 22 -24.57 -22.78 -10.27
CA GLU A 22 -23.58 -23.31 -9.34
C GLU A 22 -22.34 -23.85 -10.06
N ALA A 23 -22.56 -24.53 -11.20
CA ALA A 23 -21.49 -25.05 -12.04
C ALA A 23 -20.54 -23.99 -12.62
N ASP A 24 -20.98 -22.74 -12.79
CA ASP A 24 -20.12 -21.66 -13.28
C ASP A 24 -19.24 -21.13 -12.15
N PHE A 25 -19.76 -21.07 -10.94
CA PHE A 25 -18.98 -20.75 -9.77
C PHE A 25 -17.98 -21.85 -9.41
N ASP A 26 -18.33 -23.13 -9.63
CA ASP A 26 -17.41 -24.24 -9.42
C ASP A 26 -16.24 -24.23 -10.44
N LYS A 27 -16.48 -23.83 -11.69
CA LYS A 27 -15.41 -23.61 -12.67
C LYS A 27 -14.44 -22.52 -12.19
N VAL A 28 -14.99 -21.39 -11.72
CA VAL A 28 -14.16 -20.30 -11.18
C VAL A 28 -13.44 -20.75 -9.91
N ALA A 29 -14.10 -21.55 -9.05
CA ALA A 29 -13.47 -22.14 -7.86
C ALA A 29 -12.28 -23.02 -8.24
N ALA A 30 -12.43 -23.88 -9.26
CA ALA A 30 -11.37 -24.74 -9.76
C ALA A 30 -10.14 -23.96 -10.28
N GLU A 31 -10.35 -22.79 -10.90
CA GLU A 31 -9.25 -21.91 -11.31
C GLU A 31 -8.45 -21.32 -10.13
N TYR A 32 -9.07 -21.23 -8.97
CA TYR A 32 -8.41 -20.84 -7.72
C TYR A 32 -7.91 -22.04 -6.89
N GLY A 33 -7.97 -23.26 -7.46
CA GLY A 33 -7.57 -24.50 -6.78
C GLY A 33 -8.52 -24.90 -5.65
N LEU A 34 -9.79 -24.46 -5.69
CA LEU A 34 -10.82 -24.75 -4.70
C LEU A 34 -11.77 -25.83 -5.21
N GLY A 35 -12.29 -26.65 -4.29
CA GLY A 35 -13.11 -27.80 -4.62
C GLY A 35 -14.61 -27.47 -4.87
N SER A 36 -15.08 -26.28 -4.49
CA SER A 36 -16.52 -25.94 -4.58
C SER A 36 -16.81 -24.44 -4.52
N GLN A 37 -18.01 -24.06 -5.01
CA GLN A 37 -18.57 -22.73 -4.84
C GLN A 37 -18.57 -22.28 -3.36
N ALA A 38 -18.85 -23.20 -2.43
CA ALA A 38 -18.91 -22.89 -1.00
C ALA A 38 -17.55 -22.41 -0.48
N GLU A 39 -16.45 -23.05 -0.91
CA GLU A 39 -15.09 -22.65 -0.56
C GLU A 39 -14.71 -21.32 -1.21
N LEU A 40 -15.13 -21.08 -2.46
CA LEU A 40 -14.94 -19.80 -3.13
C LEU A 40 -15.66 -18.67 -2.39
N MET A 41 -16.92 -18.90 -1.99
CA MET A 41 -17.69 -17.92 -1.22
C MET A 41 -17.11 -17.69 0.17
N ALA A 42 -16.58 -18.72 0.82
CA ALA A 42 -15.85 -18.59 2.07
C ALA A 42 -14.58 -17.74 1.85
N GLY A 43 -13.79 -18.04 0.82
CA GLY A 43 -12.59 -17.30 0.45
C GLY A 43 -12.86 -15.81 0.20
N VAL A 44 -13.94 -15.48 -0.51
CA VAL A 44 -14.40 -14.09 -0.70
C VAL A 44 -14.84 -13.47 0.62
N GLY A 45 -15.53 -14.22 1.47
CA GLY A 45 -16.00 -13.76 2.78
C GLY A 45 -14.86 -13.45 3.75
N PHE A 46 -13.80 -14.24 3.72
CA PHE A 46 -12.57 -14.04 4.50
C PHE A 46 -11.59 -13.07 3.85
N GLY A 47 -11.88 -12.60 2.61
CA GLY A 47 -11.03 -11.64 1.89
C GLY A 47 -9.80 -12.28 1.23
N LYS A 48 -9.76 -13.60 1.13
CA LYS A 48 -8.72 -14.33 0.39
C LYS A 48 -8.80 -14.03 -1.11
N TYR A 49 -10.03 -13.89 -1.64
CA TYR A 49 -10.28 -13.51 -3.02
C TYR A 49 -11.15 -12.26 -3.09
N SER A 50 -10.87 -11.37 -4.02
CA SER A 50 -11.70 -10.18 -4.24
C SER A 50 -13.00 -10.56 -4.96
N ALA A 51 -14.14 -10.08 -4.47
CA ALA A 51 -15.43 -10.25 -5.15
C ALA A 51 -15.38 -9.77 -6.61
N ARG A 52 -14.62 -8.70 -6.90
CA ARG A 52 -14.41 -8.17 -8.25
C ARG A 52 -13.65 -9.15 -9.15
N GLN A 53 -12.61 -9.80 -8.64
CA GLN A 53 -11.85 -10.81 -9.41
C GLN A 53 -12.72 -12.01 -9.77
N VAL A 54 -13.56 -12.48 -8.83
CA VAL A 54 -14.51 -13.57 -9.08
C VAL A 54 -15.52 -13.18 -10.16
N LEU A 55 -16.06 -11.96 -10.09
CA LEU A 55 -16.99 -11.45 -11.09
C LEU A 55 -16.35 -11.30 -12.48
N ASN A 56 -15.13 -10.83 -12.58
CA ASN A 56 -14.39 -10.74 -13.84
C ASN A 56 -14.16 -12.11 -14.51
N LYS A 57 -13.99 -13.16 -13.71
CA LYS A 57 -13.84 -14.53 -14.23
C LYS A 57 -15.18 -15.13 -14.65
N LEU A 58 -16.27 -14.74 -14.00
CA LEU A 58 -17.63 -15.15 -14.39
C LEU A 58 -18.08 -14.47 -15.67
N GLU A 59 -17.71 -13.22 -15.89
CA GLU A 59 -18.09 -12.45 -17.08
C GLU A 59 -16.86 -11.78 -17.72
N PRO A 60 -16.01 -12.55 -18.42
CA PRO A 60 -14.84 -12.00 -19.11
C PRO A 60 -15.32 -11.11 -20.25
N GLY A 61 -15.09 -9.80 -20.14
CA GLY A 61 -15.51 -8.80 -21.13
C GLY A 61 -16.55 -7.79 -20.65
N SER A 62 -17.03 -7.90 -19.41
CA SER A 62 -17.83 -6.84 -18.80
C SER A 62 -16.98 -5.58 -18.57
N THR A 63 -17.61 -4.40 -18.68
CA THR A 63 -17.02 -3.06 -18.48
C THR A 63 -16.33 -2.85 -17.11
N MET A 64 -16.18 -3.90 -16.31
CA MET A 64 -15.41 -3.89 -15.05
C MET A 64 -13.91 -3.61 -15.25
N ALA A 65 -13.41 -3.71 -16.48
CA ALA A 65 -12.01 -3.43 -16.81
C ALA A 65 -11.67 -1.92 -16.82
N LEU A 66 -12.65 -1.01 -16.71
CA LEU A 66 -12.46 0.40 -17.06
C LEU A 66 -13.05 1.42 -16.09
N GLU A 67 -13.01 1.17 -14.76
CA GLU A 67 -13.10 2.30 -13.85
C GLU A 67 -12.00 2.22 -12.79
N PRO A 68 -10.92 3.02 -12.93
CA PRO A 68 -10.11 3.39 -11.78
C PRO A 68 -10.92 4.37 -10.94
N ALA A 69 -10.90 4.21 -9.63
CA ALA A 69 -11.26 5.29 -8.72
C ALA A 69 -10.54 6.57 -9.19
N ALA A 70 -11.33 7.65 -9.30
CA ALA A 70 -10.93 8.93 -9.84
C ALA A 70 -9.50 9.35 -9.44
N ASP A 71 -8.61 9.42 -10.43
CA ASP A 71 -7.72 10.52 -10.75
C ASP A 71 -6.95 10.18 -12.02
N SER A 72 -7.36 10.89 -13.06
CA SER A 72 -6.72 11.36 -14.28
C SER A 72 -5.59 10.57 -14.97
N ASN A 73 -5.82 10.35 -16.27
CA ASN A 73 -4.90 10.24 -17.40
C ASN A 73 -4.27 8.88 -17.72
N ALA A 74 -4.88 8.18 -18.65
CA ALA A 74 -4.28 7.78 -19.93
C ALA A 74 -5.23 6.84 -20.68
N GLY A 75 -5.47 7.20 -21.93
CA GLY A 75 -6.36 6.49 -22.84
C GLY A 75 -5.68 5.28 -23.51
N ILE A 76 -6.57 4.44 -24.03
CA ILE A 76 -6.49 3.56 -25.20
C ILE A 76 -5.56 2.32 -25.10
N VAL A 77 -6.08 1.11 -25.24
CA VAL A 77 -6.16 0.24 -26.42
C VAL A 77 -6.65 -1.18 -26.05
N GLY A 78 -7.48 -1.73 -26.93
CA GLY A 78 -8.13 -3.01 -26.80
C GLY A 78 -7.26 -4.26 -27.04
N ASN A 79 -7.85 -5.35 -26.62
CA ASN A 79 -7.69 -6.76 -26.98
C ASN A 79 -6.33 -7.27 -27.49
N THR A 80 -5.60 -7.94 -26.63
CA THR A 80 -4.90 -9.20 -26.93
C THR A 80 -4.56 -9.91 -25.61
N LEU A 81 -5.42 -10.83 -25.21
CA LEU A 81 -5.29 -11.62 -23.96
C LEU A 81 -4.45 -12.90 -24.21
N GLY A 82 -3.20 -12.76 -24.63
CA GLY A 82 -2.40 -13.98 -24.90
C GLY A 82 -0.92 -13.87 -24.55
N GLN A 83 -0.38 -12.68 -24.45
CA GLN A 83 1.04 -12.45 -24.13
C GLN A 83 1.22 -11.12 -23.41
N MET A 84 0.62 -10.99 -22.23
CA MET A 84 0.90 -9.83 -21.41
C MET A 84 2.22 -10.05 -20.69
N SER A 85 3.26 -9.32 -21.11
CA SER A 85 4.55 -9.26 -20.41
C SER A 85 4.34 -8.74 -18.99
N ASP A 86 5.25 -9.08 -18.07
CA ASP A 86 5.24 -8.65 -16.67
C ASP A 86 5.10 -7.13 -16.48
N ALA A 87 5.47 -6.34 -17.49
CA ALA A 87 5.29 -4.90 -17.52
C ALA A 87 3.80 -4.47 -17.52
N VAL A 88 2.92 -5.23 -18.15
CA VAL A 88 1.47 -4.91 -18.21
C VAL A 88 0.77 -5.36 -16.94
N LYS A 89 1.20 -6.45 -16.31
CA LYS A 89 0.75 -6.85 -14.95
C LYS A 89 1.01 -5.72 -13.95
N ARG A 90 2.15 -5.02 -14.03
CA ARG A 90 2.53 -3.90 -13.15
C ARG A 90 1.61 -2.67 -13.28
N VAL A 91 1.08 -2.39 -14.46
CA VAL A 91 0.17 -1.25 -14.69
C VAL A 91 -1.23 -1.53 -14.16
N PHE A 92 -1.71 -2.78 -14.23
CA PHE A 92 -3.06 -3.16 -13.79
C PHE A 92 -3.20 -3.35 -12.28
N PHE A 93 -2.12 -3.72 -11.57
CA PHE A 93 -2.16 -4.03 -10.12
C PHE A 93 -1.76 -2.88 -9.20
N GLY A 94 -1.75 -1.65 -9.68
CA GLY A 94 -1.56 -0.45 -8.87
C GLY A 94 -0.16 -0.32 -8.25
N ARG A 95 0.38 0.87 -8.28
CA ARG A 95 1.71 1.28 -7.75
C ARG A 95 2.01 0.93 -6.27
N GLY A 96 1.20 0.11 -5.61
CA GLY A 96 1.33 -0.20 -4.19
C GLY A 96 1.94 -1.56 -3.84
N SER A 97 2.05 -2.51 -4.79
CA SER A 97 2.40 -3.90 -4.45
C SER A 97 3.82 -4.35 -4.85
N GLU A 98 4.62 -3.51 -5.50
CA GLU A 98 5.95 -3.92 -5.99
C GLU A 98 6.99 -4.17 -4.88
N SER A 99 6.71 -3.76 -3.65
CA SER A 99 7.66 -3.86 -2.53
C SER A 99 7.30 -4.88 -1.45
N LEU A 100 6.18 -5.58 -1.58
CA LEU A 100 5.67 -6.50 -0.55
C LEU A 100 5.37 -7.87 -1.13
N GLN A 101 5.88 -8.93 -0.49
CA GLN A 101 5.58 -10.32 -0.82
C GLN A 101 4.90 -10.99 0.36
N VAL A 102 3.95 -11.87 0.04
CA VAL A 102 3.29 -12.74 1.02
C VAL A 102 3.84 -14.12 0.82
N GLU A 103 4.29 -14.75 1.88
CA GLU A 103 4.85 -16.09 1.83
C GLU A 103 3.81 -17.07 1.28
N GLY A 104 4.08 -17.64 0.10
CA GLY A 104 3.29 -18.73 -0.49
C GLY A 104 2.05 -18.34 -1.30
N GLN A 105 1.76 -17.06 -1.59
CA GLN A 105 0.58 -16.66 -2.38
C GLN A 105 0.83 -15.42 -3.25
N ASP A 106 1.03 -15.62 -4.54
CA ASP A 106 1.30 -14.53 -5.50
C ASP A 106 0.06 -13.71 -5.91
N ASP A 107 -1.15 -14.17 -5.58
CA ASP A 107 -2.41 -13.56 -6.05
C ASP A 107 -3.13 -12.70 -5.01
N LEU A 108 -2.54 -12.43 -3.84
CA LEU A 108 -3.17 -11.60 -2.82
C LEU A 108 -2.93 -10.11 -3.08
N LEU A 109 -4.01 -9.33 -3.05
CA LEU A 109 -3.90 -7.87 -3.06
C LEU A 109 -3.28 -7.40 -1.73
N VAL A 110 -2.02 -6.96 -1.77
CA VAL A 110 -1.28 -6.48 -0.60
C VAL A 110 -1.21 -4.96 -0.63
N TYR A 111 -1.54 -4.30 0.48
CA TYR A 111 -1.45 -2.85 0.60
C TYR A 111 -0.98 -2.41 1.97
N ARG A 112 -0.32 -1.25 2.02
CA ARG A 112 0.15 -0.66 3.29
C ARG A 112 -1.01 -0.04 4.06
N ALA A 113 -1.08 -0.32 5.36
CA ALA A 113 -2.11 0.23 6.24
C ALA A 113 -1.87 1.74 6.46
N ARG A 114 -2.91 2.54 6.24
CA ARG A 114 -2.83 4.01 6.37
C ARG A 114 -2.57 4.51 7.78
N CYS A 115 -2.82 3.70 8.81
CA CYS A 115 -2.62 4.09 10.21
C CYS A 115 -1.16 4.19 10.63
N CYS A 116 -0.25 3.45 9.97
CA CYS A 116 1.18 3.42 10.28
C CYS A 116 2.06 3.63 9.05
N ASN A 117 1.50 3.50 7.84
CA ASN A 117 2.18 3.72 6.58
C ASN A 117 3.61 3.15 6.57
N PRO A 118 3.78 1.81 6.73
CA PRO A 118 5.08 1.20 6.91
C PRO A 118 5.99 1.48 5.72
N ILE A 119 7.27 1.68 5.99
CA ILE A 119 8.31 1.90 4.97
C ILE A 119 9.29 0.73 4.95
N ARG A 120 10.02 0.56 3.85
CA ARG A 120 11.01 -0.50 3.72
C ARG A 120 12.03 -0.49 4.85
N GLY A 121 12.36 -1.68 5.36
CA GLY A 121 13.29 -1.86 6.49
C GLY A 121 12.62 -1.85 7.87
N GLU A 122 11.32 -1.53 7.96
CA GLU A 122 10.55 -1.75 9.18
C GLU A 122 10.12 -3.22 9.29
N GLU A 123 10.04 -3.73 10.52
CA GLU A 123 9.38 -5.00 10.79
C GLU A 123 7.88 -4.87 10.49
N ILE A 124 7.38 -5.76 9.65
CA ILE A 124 6.00 -5.71 9.17
C ILE A 124 5.23 -6.97 9.52
N ILE A 125 3.92 -6.83 9.48
CA ILE A 125 2.96 -7.92 9.72
C ILE A 125 1.72 -7.69 8.86
N GLY A 126 1.23 -8.75 8.22
CA GLY A 126 0.02 -8.73 7.42
C GLY A 126 -1.21 -9.18 8.18
N TYR A 127 -2.35 -8.58 7.86
CA TYR A 127 -3.66 -9.02 8.31
C TYR A 127 -4.61 -9.15 7.13
N VAL A 128 -5.23 -10.31 7.00
CA VAL A 128 -6.26 -10.57 5.99
C VAL A 128 -7.50 -9.76 6.33
N THR A 129 -7.86 -8.83 5.45
CA THR A 129 -9.03 -7.97 5.63
C THR A 129 -10.25 -8.55 4.95
N ARG A 130 -11.46 -8.21 5.44
CA ARG A 130 -12.71 -8.70 4.84
C ARG A 130 -12.95 -8.01 3.50
N GLY A 131 -12.57 -8.68 2.40
CA GLY A 131 -12.86 -8.25 1.01
C GLY A 131 -11.93 -7.19 0.41
N LYS A 132 -10.79 -6.86 1.07
CA LYS A 132 -9.82 -5.88 0.53
C LYS A 132 -8.39 -6.43 0.37
N GLY A 133 -8.17 -7.72 0.64
CA GLY A 133 -6.84 -8.32 0.62
C GLY A 133 -6.10 -8.18 1.94
N VAL A 134 -4.78 -8.12 1.91
CA VAL A 134 -3.89 -8.08 3.07
C VAL A 134 -3.46 -6.66 3.39
N ALA A 135 -3.82 -6.16 4.56
CA ALA A 135 -3.32 -4.90 5.09
C ALA A 135 -1.99 -5.14 5.82
N VAL A 136 -0.92 -4.49 5.37
CA VAL A 136 0.41 -4.59 5.99
C VAL A 136 0.63 -3.43 6.95
N HIS A 137 0.94 -3.75 8.19
CA HIS A 137 1.22 -2.81 9.25
C HIS A 137 2.69 -2.89 9.68
N ALA A 138 3.24 -1.78 10.17
CA ALA A 138 4.44 -1.85 10.98
C ALA A 138 4.13 -2.63 12.27
N ARG A 139 5.04 -3.49 12.71
CA ARG A 139 4.86 -4.28 13.94
C ARG A 139 4.68 -3.39 15.20
N SER A 140 5.29 -2.20 15.18
CA SER A 140 5.15 -1.18 16.23
C SER A 140 3.82 -0.40 16.20
N CYS A 141 2.94 -0.66 15.23
CA CYS A 141 1.69 0.07 15.09
C CYS A 141 0.73 -0.21 16.26
N PRO A 142 0.19 0.82 16.96
CA PRO A 142 -0.75 0.61 18.08
C PRO A 142 -1.99 -0.22 17.68
N ASN A 143 -2.44 -0.09 16.43
CA ASN A 143 -3.60 -0.85 15.95
C ASN A 143 -3.31 -2.35 15.81
N VAL A 144 -2.05 -2.76 15.69
CA VAL A 144 -1.66 -4.18 15.66
C VAL A 144 -1.99 -4.85 16.98
N GLN A 145 -1.82 -4.15 18.12
CA GLN A 145 -2.15 -4.68 19.44
C GLN A 145 -3.63 -5.05 19.54
N ASN A 146 -4.52 -4.23 18.95
CA ASN A 146 -5.95 -4.52 18.90
C ASN A 146 -6.29 -5.69 17.95
N LEU A 147 -5.44 -5.96 16.96
CA LEU A 147 -5.60 -7.06 15.99
C LEU A 147 -5.02 -8.39 16.51
N LEU A 148 -4.25 -8.39 17.59
CA LEU A 148 -3.67 -9.61 18.18
C LEU A 148 -4.72 -10.64 18.64
N TYR A 149 -5.95 -10.20 18.91
CA TYR A 149 -7.07 -11.08 19.29
C TYR A 149 -7.60 -11.91 18.11
N GLU A 150 -7.29 -11.54 16.85
CA GLU A 150 -7.70 -12.28 15.64
C GLU A 150 -6.46 -12.96 15.00
N SER A 151 -5.82 -13.88 15.73
CA SER A 151 -4.62 -14.59 15.29
C SER A 151 -4.77 -15.30 13.94
N ASP A 152 -5.97 -15.85 13.67
CA ASP A 152 -6.28 -16.61 12.46
C ASP A 152 -6.23 -15.77 11.16
N ARG A 153 -6.21 -14.45 11.29
CA ARG A 153 -6.14 -13.52 10.15
C ARG A 153 -4.75 -12.93 9.95
N ARG A 154 -3.83 -13.33 10.80
CA ARG A 154 -2.44 -12.89 10.74
C ARG A 154 -1.70 -13.70 9.67
N ILE A 155 -0.96 -13.01 8.83
CA ILE A 155 -0.12 -13.60 7.80
C ILE A 155 1.29 -13.00 7.84
N GLN A 156 2.28 -13.83 7.59
CA GLN A 156 3.65 -13.37 7.47
C GLN A 156 3.84 -12.68 6.13
N VAL A 157 4.47 -11.51 6.15
CA VAL A 157 4.77 -10.70 4.98
C VAL A 157 6.19 -10.19 5.07
N GLU A 158 6.84 -10.07 3.93
CA GLU A 158 8.21 -9.58 3.82
C GLU A 158 8.32 -8.50 2.75
N TRP A 159 9.35 -7.66 2.89
CA TRP A 159 9.70 -6.71 1.85
C TRP A 159 10.33 -7.46 0.68
N ALA A 160 9.79 -7.26 -0.53
CA ALA A 160 10.38 -7.83 -1.73
C ALA A 160 11.84 -7.38 -1.90
N PRO A 161 12.74 -8.22 -2.43
CA PRO A 161 14.11 -7.83 -2.75
C PRO A 161 14.15 -6.58 -3.65
N LEU A 162 15.19 -5.75 -3.50
CA LEU A 162 15.36 -4.61 -4.40
C LEU A 162 15.77 -5.12 -5.80
N PRO A 163 15.21 -4.55 -6.88
CA PRO A 163 15.60 -4.91 -8.24
C PRO A 163 17.09 -4.65 -8.57
N GLY A 164 17.87 -4.07 -7.66
CA GLY A 164 19.29 -3.72 -7.84
C GLY A 164 20.27 -4.71 -7.20
N ASP A 165 19.84 -5.65 -6.37
CA ASP A 165 20.75 -6.67 -5.78
C ASP A 165 21.23 -7.71 -6.82
N SER A 166 20.64 -7.74 -8.00
CA SER A 166 20.96 -8.67 -9.09
C SER A 166 21.84 -8.09 -10.22
N GLY A 167 22.39 -6.88 -10.06
CA GLY A 167 23.40 -6.33 -11.00
C GLY A 167 22.92 -6.03 -12.42
N ALA A 168 21.62 -5.95 -12.66
CA ALA A 168 21.07 -5.65 -13.99
C ALA A 168 21.12 -4.14 -14.28
N GLU A 169 21.84 -3.76 -15.34
CA GLU A 169 21.81 -2.40 -15.89
C GLU A 169 20.39 -2.08 -16.36
N GLY A 170 19.82 -0.99 -15.82
CA GLY A 170 18.44 -0.57 -16.12
C GLY A 170 17.46 -0.71 -14.94
N ALA A 171 17.95 -0.84 -13.71
CA ALA A 171 17.11 -0.93 -12.51
C ALA A 171 16.11 0.23 -12.45
N PRO A 172 14.81 -0.03 -12.22
CA PRO A 172 13.81 1.00 -12.03
C PRO A 172 14.21 1.88 -10.82
N LYS A 173 13.87 3.18 -10.90
CA LYS A 173 14.13 4.11 -9.79
C LYS A 173 13.65 3.51 -8.47
N PRO A 174 14.43 3.60 -7.39
CA PRO A 174 14.02 3.08 -6.09
C PRO A 174 12.67 3.69 -5.69
N GLN A 175 11.77 2.85 -5.23
CA GLN A 175 10.48 3.29 -4.74
C GLN A 175 10.69 4.18 -3.51
N THR A 176 10.08 5.37 -3.51
CA THR A 176 10.10 6.29 -2.38
C THR A 176 8.81 6.21 -1.58
N TYR A 177 8.92 6.49 -0.29
CA TYR A 177 7.83 6.45 0.68
C TYR A 177 7.63 7.85 1.27
N PRO A 178 6.42 8.43 1.17
CA PRO A 178 6.14 9.69 1.84
C PRO A 178 6.07 9.46 3.35
N VAL A 179 6.84 10.27 4.09
CA VAL A 179 6.87 10.26 5.55
C VAL A 179 6.66 11.68 6.05
N LYS A 180 5.76 11.84 7.04
CA LYS A 180 5.58 13.11 7.73
C LYS A 180 6.50 13.17 8.94
N LEU A 181 7.31 14.24 9.01
CA LEU A 181 8.16 14.57 10.16
C LEU A 181 7.65 15.87 10.77
N THR A 182 7.54 15.91 12.08
CA THR A 182 7.28 17.12 12.87
C THR A 182 8.54 17.45 13.65
N VAL A 183 9.06 18.65 13.48
CA VAL A 183 10.23 19.18 14.16
C VAL A 183 9.78 20.24 15.14
N LEU A 184 10.09 20.05 16.41
CA LEU A 184 9.90 21.04 17.47
C LEU A 184 11.22 21.79 17.67
N CYS A 185 11.20 23.09 17.54
CA CYS A 185 12.41 23.91 17.59
C CYS A 185 12.15 25.32 18.11
N ASP A 186 13.23 26.08 18.37
CA ASP A 186 13.17 27.50 18.63
C ASP A 186 12.73 28.28 17.37
N ASP A 187 11.94 29.35 17.54
CA ASP A 187 11.65 30.26 16.44
C ASP A 187 12.82 31.23 16.27
N ARG A 188 13.68 30.95 15.27
CA ARG A 188 14.79 31.82 14.91
C ARG A 188 14.96 31.94 13.41
N ALA A 189 15.47 33.12 12.98
CA ALA A 189 15.76 33.36 11.59
C ALA A 189 16.76 32.33 11.02
N GLY A 190 16.45 31.76 9.84
CA GLY A 190 17.30 30.79 9.15
C GLY A 190 17.05 29.35 9.49
N MET A 191 16.22 29.01 10.49
CA MET A 191 15.94 27.64 10.91
C MET A 191 15.41 26.79 9.74
N LEU A 192 14.42 27.26 9.02
CA LEU A 192 13.85 26.56 7.87
C LEU A 192 14.89 26.34 6.75
N LYS A 193 15.80 27.31 6.54
CA LYS A 193 16.90 27.15 5.59
C LYS A 193 17.83 26.01 5.98
N GLU A 194 18.19 25.90 7.27
CA GLU A 194 19.04 24.82 7.77
C GLU A 194 18.37 23.45 7.57
N PHE A 195 17.08 23.32 7.88
CA PHE A 195 16.34 22.07 7.67
C PHE A 195 16.28 21.69 6.21
N THR A 196 15.91 22.62 5.33
CA THR A 196 15.80 22.33 3.89
C THR A 196 17.16 22.00 3.27
N ALA A 197 18.26 22.60 3.73
CA ALA A 197 19.61 22.24 3.30
C ALA A 197 19.96 20.80 3.71
N ILE A 198 19.72 20.42 4.97
CA ILE A 198 19.97 19.05 5.47
C ILE A 198 19.14 18.02 4.69
N ILE A 199 17.85 18.29 4.45
CA ILE A 199 16.97 17.39 3.71
C ILE A 199 17.47 17.23 2.26
N SER A 200 17.91 18.33 1.63
CA SER A 200 18.44 18.33 0.28
C SER A 200 19.78 17.59 0.18
N ASP A 201 20.69 17.78 1.16
CA ASP A 201 21.98 17.10 1.23
C ASP A 201 21.86 15.58 1.41
N GLU A 202 20.77 15.11 2.03
CA GLU A 202 20.43 13.70 2.08
C GLU A 202 19.79 13.18 0.76
N GLY A 203 19.67 14.00 -0.27
CA GLY A 203 19.03 13.63 -1.54
C GLY A 203 17.52 13.34 -1.40
N THR A 204 16.90 13.91 -0.38
CA THR A 204 15.50 13.71 -0.04
C THR A 204 14.63 14.79 -0.64
N ASN A 205 13.56 14.41 -1.35
CA ASN A 205 12.59 15.36 -1.89
C ASN A 205 11.57 15.78 -0.81
N ILE A 206 11.25 17.07 -0.75
CA ILE A 206 10.20 17.63 0.10
C ILE A 206 8.93 17.76 -0.72
N ARG A 207 7.86 17.05 -0.33
CA ARG A 207 6.53 17.15 -0.95
C ARG A 207 5.75 18.36 -0.48
N SER A 208 5.82 18.61 0.82
CA SER A 208 5.18 19.75 1.45
C SER A 208 5.91 20.13 2.73
N SER A 209 5.80 21.40 3.11
CA SER A 209 6.27 21.90 4.39
C SER A 209 5.28 22.91 4.93
N SER A 210 5.11 22.96 6.25
CA SER A 210 4.39 24.01 6.97
C SER A 210 5.19 24.40 8.21
N SER A 211 5.10 25.64 8.61
CA SER A 211 5.77 26.16 9.81
C SER A 211 4.82 27.04 10.56
N GLU A 212 4.70 26.80 11.85
CA GLU A 212 3.87 27.57 12.76
C GLU A 212 4.74 28.02 13.95
N ALA A 213 4.87 29.32 14.14
CA ALA A 213 5.52 29.89 15.32
C ALA A 213 4.53 29.97 16.46
N SER A 214 5.02 29.79 17.68
CA SER A 214 4.26 29.89 18.94
C SER A 214 4.67 31.13 19.70
N ASP A 215 3.74 31.74 20.45
CA ASP A 215 3.97 33.00 21.21
C ASP A 215 5.05 32.84 22.30
N ASP A 216 5.42 31.65 22.67
CA ASP A 216 6.44 31.30 23.65
C ASP A 216 7.88 31.24 23.09
N GLY A 217 8.07 31.63 21.82
CA GLY A 217 9.36 31.60 21.14
C GLY A 217 9.75 30.24 20.55
N GLY A 218 8.85 29.26 20.57
CA GLY A 218 8.98 27.99 19.88
C GLY A 218 8.40 28.00 18.49
N ALA A 219 8.76 26.99 17.69
CA ALA A 219 8.14 26.74 16.39
C ALA A 219 7.92 25.23 16.16
N VAL A 220 6.87 24.93 15.43
CA VAL A 220 6.58 23.58 14.94
C VAL A 220 6.71 23.60 13.43
N VAL A 221 7.60 22.75 12.90
CA VAL A 221 7.81 22.64 11.45
C VAL A 221 7.48 21.23 11.00
N ASP A 222 6.50 21.13 10.13
CA ASP A 222 6.09 19.88 9.52
C ASP A 222 6.70 19.75 8.13
N PHE A 223 7.25 18.57 7.83
CA PHE A 223 7.73 18.20 6.50
C PHE A 223 7.09 16.88 6.07
N VAL A 224 6.65 16.79 4.82
CA VAL A 224 6.39 15.52 4.16
C VAL A 224 7.54 15.27 3.20
N VAL A 225 8.39 14.28 3.52
CA VAL A 225 9.60 13.94 2.78
C VAL A 225 9.47 12.57 2.10
N GLU A 226 10.22 12.36 1.03
CA GLU A 226 10.25 11.07 0.31
C GLU A 226 11.51 10.29 0.70
N THR A 227 11.35 9.24 1.47
CA THR A 227 12.47 8.36 1.89
C THR A 227 12.47 7.05 1.11
N ILE A 228 13.65 6.44 0.96
CA ILE A 228 13.83 5.15 0.28
C ILE A 228 13.59 4.00 1.27
N ASP A 229 14.07 4.13 2.49
CA ASP A 229 13.98 3.11 3.54
C ASP A 229 14.11 3.72 4.94
N LEU A 230 14.00 2.85 5.96
CA LEU A 230 14.14 3.23 7.37
C LEU A 230 15.55 3.76 7.71
N ARG A 231 16.60 3.24 7.09
CA ARG A 231 17.98 3.68 7.36
C ARG A 231 18.19 5.11 6.85
N HIS A 232 17.68 5.40 5.66
CA HIS A 232 17.70 6.75 5.09
C HIS A 232 16.91 7.73 5.98
N LEU A 233 15.70 7.34 6.41
CA LEU A 233 14.89 8.14 7.32
C LEU A 233 15.62 8.43 8.64
N ASN A 234 16.23 7.42 9.26
CA ASN A 234 16.93 7.58 10.53
C ASN A 234 18.13 8.52 10.40
N ARG A 235 18.93 8.42 9.32
CA ARG A 235 20.02 9.38 9.06
C ARG A 235 19.52 10.81 8.96
N LEU A 236 18.42 11.02 8.26
CA LEU A 236 17.81 12.35 8.13
C LEU A 236 17.35 12.89 9.49
N VAL A 237 16.63 12.07 10.26
CA VAL A 237 16.14 12.44 11.60
C VAL A 237 17.31 12.77 12.53
N ASP A 238 18.38 11.96 12.53
CA ASP A 238 19.56 12.19 13.36
C ASP A 238 20.29 13.49 13.01
N LYS A 239 20.35 13.85 11.71
CA LYS A 239 20.93 15.14 11.27
C LYS A 239 20.05 16.32 11.70
N LEU A 240 18.73 16.23 11.55
CA LEU A 240 17.81 17.28 11.97
C LEU A 240 17.88 17.50 13.50
N ARG A 241 18.00 16.44 14.31
CA ARG A 241 18.15 16.53 15.77
C ARG A 241 19.43 17.23 16.22
N ARG A 242 20.47 17.25 15.38
CA ARG A 242 21.75 17.91 15.72
C ARG A 242 21.74 19.42 15.44
N VAL A 243 20.71 19.94 14.79
CA VAL A 243 20.58 21.37 14.54
C VAL A 243 20.37 22.09 15.86
N HIS A 244 21.13 23.16 16.06
CA HIS A 244 20.99 23.97 17.29
C HIS A 244 19.60 24.58 17.38
N GLY A 245 18.95 24.45 18.55
CA GLY A 245 17.59 24.92 18.78
C GLY A 245 16.51 23.91 18.38
N VAL A 246 16.87 22.70 17.96
CA VAL A 246 15.91 21.60 17.78
C VAL A 246 15.73 20.87 19.12
N HIS A 247 14.51 20.74 19.57
CA HIS A 247 14.13 20.05 20.80
C HIS A 247 13.72 18.61 20.54
N ASP A 248 12.97 18.36 19.47
CA ASP A 248 12.56 17.00 19.10
C ASP A 248 12.24 16.90 17.62
N VAL A 249 12.39 15.69 17.07
CA VAL A 249 12.00 15.32 15.70
C VAL A 249 11.20 14.04 15.79
N GLN A 250 9.92 14.12 15.43
CA GLN A 250 8.98 13.01 15.51
C GLN A 250 8.51 12.60 14.13
N ARG A 251 8.42 11.29 13.89
CA ARG A 251 7.70 10.75 12.75
C ARG A 251 6.22 10.65 13.07
N VAL A 252 5.39 11.31 12.28
CA VAL A 252 3.93 11.16 12.34
C VAL A 252 3.52 10.01 11.44
N GLN A 253 2.90 8.98 12.01
CA GLN A 253 2.53 7.78 11.27
C GLN A 253 1.42 8.02 10.24
N LYS A 254 0.59 9.04 10.46
CA LYS A 254 -0.50 9.41 9.55
C LYS A 254 -0.05 10.56 8.64
N VAL A 255 0.11 10.28 7.36
CA VAL A 255 0.44 11.23 6.30
C VAL A 255 -0.82 11.75 5.63
#